data_806b4a07778c7419239b094631963d35
#
_entry.id   806b4a07778c7419239b094631963d35
#
_cell.length_a   1.000
_cell.length_b   1.000
_cell.length_c   1.000
_cell.angle_alpha   90.00
_cell.angle_beta   90.00
_cell.angle_gamma   90.00
#
_symmetry.space_group_name_H-M   'P 1'
#
loop_
_entity.id
_entity.type
_entity.pdbx_description
1 polymer ?
#
loop_
_entity_poly.entity_id
_entity_poly.type
_entity_poly.pdbx_seq_one_letter_code
_entity_poly.pdbx_strand_id
1 'polypeptide(L)'
;VNSDDFTGSALVVLGHGTTLNDQSAAPVRQHVAELRRRKIFAGVREAFWKQEPQIKKVLAEITAPRVFIVPMFISEGYFSTDVIPKELGFSFPDNLTLKINNSELHYCLPVGSHDLMTTVILARAREVAEKFPFPRAPKPADTTLLIAGHGTERNVNSRKAVERQVELIRALKVFAEVGAVYMEEAPFIKGCHLAARTKNIVVVPFFISDGLHAVEDIPVLLGEPERVVKERLAAGQPTWRNPTGRDGKFIWYAPSVGTEPLLADVILQRVKEAAK
;
A
#
# COMPACT_ATOMS: atom_id res chain seq x y z
N VAL A 1 -24.35 20.60 9.13
CA VAL A 1 -23.20 20.54 8.24
C VAL A 1 -23.18 19.17 7.62
N ASN A 2 -23.21 19.08 6.28
CA ASN A 2 -23.16 17.80 5.57
C ASN A 2 -21.83 17.12 5.93
N SER A 3 -21.85 15.91 6.48
CA SER A 3 -20.63 15.19 6.92
C SER A 3 -19.58 15.00 5.82
N ASP A 4 -19.98 15.12 4.57
CA ASP A 4 -19.14 14.95 3.37
C ASP A 4 -18.57 16.26 2.79
N ASP A 5 -18.82 17.42 3.43
CA ASP A 5 -18.19 18.68 3.03
C ASP A 5 -16.84 18.86 3.74
N PHE A 6 -15.76 18.74 2.97
CA PHE A 6 -14.38 18.91 3.45
C PHE A 6 -13.71 20.19 2.94
N THR A 7 -14.47 21.09 2.27
CA THR A 7 -13.91 22.33 1.67
C THR A 7 -13.26 23.26 2.68
N GLY A 8 -13.70 23.24 3.96
CA GLY A 8 -13.06 23.95 5.07
C GLY A 8 -12.04 23.13 5.86
N SER A 9 -11.76 21.87 5.49
CA SER A 9 -10.89 20.96 6.23
C SER A 9 -9.52 20.82 5.56
N ALA A 10 -8.51 20.44 6.34
CA ALA A 10 -7.20 20.06 5.81
C ALA A 10 -7.02 18.52 5.87
N LEU A 11 -6.29 17.99 4.91
CA LEU A 11 -5.86 16.60 4.88
C LEU A 11 -4.34 16.53 4.99
N VAL A 12 -3.86 15.67 5.90
CA VAL A 12 -2.45 15.30 6.03
C VAL A 12 -2.31 13.83 5.69
N VAL A 13 -1.59 13.52 4.62
CA VAL A 13 -1.21 12.15 4.28
C VAL A 13 0.13 11.85 4.95
N LEU A 14 0.12 10.91 5.90
CA LEU A 14 1.25 10.62 6.77
C LEU A 14 1.98 9.36 6.33
N GLY A 15 3.23 9.51 5.93
CA GLY A 15 4.15 8.40 5.66
C GLY A 15 5.12 8.12 6.80
N HIS A 16 5.77 6.96 6.77
CA HIS A 16 6.86 6.66 7.71
C HIS A 16 8.07 7.57 7.43
N GLY A 17 8.44 7.70 6.17
CA GLY A 17 9.64 8.39 5.74
C GLY A 17 10.91 7.58 6.06
N THR A 18 12.01 7.95 5.45
CA THR A 18 13.34 7.44 5.75
C THR A 18 14.38 8.50 5.45
N THR A 19 15.48 8.46 6.18
CA THR A 19 16.65 9.33 5.90
C THR A 19 17.59 8.72 4.85
N LEU A 20 17.31 7.49 4.38
CA LEU A 20 18.22 6.74 3.50
C LEU A 20 17.98 6.99 2.01
N ASN A 21 16.74 7.25 1.61
CA ASN A 21 16.37 7.54 0.22
C ASN A 21 15.00 8.23 0.12
N ASP A 22 14.77 8.93 -0.99
CA ASP A 22 13.49 9.62 -1.25
C ASP A 22 12.38 8.70 -1.81
N GLN A 23 12.70 7.45 -2.15
CA GLN A 23 11.73 6.54 -2.80
C GLN A 23 10.58 6.17 -1.86
N SER A 24 10.82 6.09 -0.55
CA SER A 24 9.78 5.81 0.43
C SER A 24 8.75 6.93 0.56
N ALA A 25 9.11 8.17 0.22
CA ALA A 25 8.23 9.34 0.25
C ALA A 25 7.43 9.51 -1.06
N ALA A 26 7.91 8.95 -2.16
CA ALA A 26 7.32 9.14 -3.48
C ALA A 26 5.82 8.78 -3.56
N PRO A 27 5.33 7.66 -3.01
CA PRO A 27 3.90 7.33 -3.03
C PRO A 27 3.04 8.35 -2.27
N VAL A 28 3.51 8.83 -1.10
CA VAL A 28 2.80 9.87 -0.33
C VAL A 28 2.68 11.15 -1.16
N ARG A 29 3.77 11.61 -1.74
CA ARG A 29 3.80 12.83 -2.58
C ARG A 29 2.89 12.70 -3.80
N GLN A 30 2.89 11.52 -4.45
CA GLN A 30 2.02 11.23 -5.59
C GLN A 30 0.54 11.39 -5.23
N HIS A 31 0.09 10.77 -4.13
CA HIS A 31 -1.31 10.86 -3.71
C HIS A 31 -1.67 12.25 -3.19
N VAL A 32 -0.77 12.95 -2.51
CA VAL A 32 -0.98 14.34 -2.13
C VAL A 32 -1.17 15.23 -3.35
N ALA A 33 -0.37 15.07 -4.41
CA ALA A 33 -0.52 15.82 -5.65
C ALA A 33 -1.88 15.55 -6.31
N GLU A 34 -2.30 14.29 -6.38
CA GLU A 34 -3.62 13.91 -6.92
C GLU A 34 -4.77 14.48 -6.09
N LEU A 35 -4.70 14.38 -4.75
CA LEU A 35 -5.74 14.88 -3.86
C LEU A 35 -5.83 16.43 -3.88
N ARG A 36 -4.69 17.14 -4.05
CA ARG A 36 -4.67 18.59 -4.30
C ARG A 36 -5.41 18.94 -5.59
N ARG A 37 -5.20 18.15 -6.65
CA ARG A 37 -5.86 18.36 -7.95
C ARG A 37 -7.38 18.20 -7.85
N ARG A 38 -7.87 17.32 -6.97
CA ARG A 38 -9.31 17.09 -6.76
C ARG A 38 -10.03 18.26 -6.05
N LYS A 39 -9.31 19.16 -5.39
CA LYS A 39 -9.84 20.37 -4.71
C LYS A 39 -10.98 20.09 -3.72
N ILE A 40 -10.93 18.95 -3.02
CA ILE A 40 -11.94 18.54 -2.03
C ILE A 40 -11.69 19.22 -0.68
N PHE A 41 -10.43 19.49 -0.36
CA PHE A 41 -9.99 20.06 0.91
C PHE A 41 -9.49 21.49 0.73
N ALA A 42 -9.53 22.29 1.81
CA ALA A 42 -8.89 23.61 1.85
C ALA A 42 -7.36 23.51 1.65
N GLY A 43 -6.77 22.43 2.11
CA GLY A 43 -5.37 22.11 1.90
C GLY A 43 -5.08 20.64 2.03
N VAL A 44 -4.09 20.13 1.26
CA VAL A 44 -3.58 18.76 1.36
C VAL A 44 -2.08 18.83 1.55
N ARG A 45 -1.56 18.19 2.58
CA ARG A 45 -0.14 18.21 2.95
C ARG A 45 0.41 16.79 3.04
N GLU A 46 1.64 16.58 2.58
CA GLU A 46 2.45 15.43 3.01
C GLU A 46 3.05 15.69 4.39
N ALA A 47 3.19 14.64 5.16
CA ALA A 47 3.98 14.63 6.38
C ALA A 47 4.61 13.27 6.60
N PHE A 48 5.71 13.25 7.33
CA PHE A 48 6.44 12.02 7.65
C PHE A 48 6.79 11.96 9.13
N TRP A 49 6.98 10.74 9.63
CA TRP A 49 7.44 10.55 10.99
C TRP A 49 8.96 10.70 11.11
N LYS A 50 9.74 10.13 10.16
CA LYS A 50 11.23 10.12 10.20
C LYS A 50 11.91 10.97 9.12
N GLN A 51 11.17 11.77 8.39
CA GLN A 51 11.68 12.58 7.27
C GLN A 51 11.01 13.95 7.30
N GLU A 52 11.62 14.95 6.71
CA GLU A 52 10.99 16.25 6.47
C GLU A 52 9.99 16.19 5.26
N PRO A 53 8.88 16.89 5.34
CA PRO A 53 8.40 17.66 6.48
C PRO A 53 7.84 16.75 7.61
N GLN A 54 8.32 16.97 8.83
CA GLN A 54 7.87 16.19 9.98
C GLN A 54 6.43 16.52 10.37
N ILE A 55 5.67 15.51 10.78
CA ILE A 55 4.24 15.64 11.11
C ILE A 55 3.94 16.74 12.12
N LYS A 56 4.74 16.90 13.19
CA LYS A 56 4.54 17.93 14.22
C LYS A 56 4.69 19.35 13.65
N LYS A 57 5.66 19.56 12.74
CA LYS A 57 5.86 20.85 12.06
C LYS A 57 4.69 21.16 11.12
N VAL A 58 4.27 20.17 10.32
CA VAL A 58 3.14 20.34 9.42
C VAL A 58 1.86 20.69 10.15
N LEU A 59 1.56 20.00 11.26
CA LEU A 59 0.38 20.29 12.07
C LEU A 59 0.40 21.69 12.70
N ALA A 60 1.58 22.19 13.09
CA ALA A 60 1.73 23.53 13.66
C ALA A 60 1.43 24.67 12.67
N GLU A 61 1.54 24.41 11.36
CA GLU A 61 1.27 25.37 10.28
C GLU A 61 -0.17 25.36 9.79
N ILE A 62 -0.97 24.37 10.17
CA ILE A 62 -2.36 24.22 9.69
C ILE A 62 -3.30 25.02 10.58
N THR A 63 -4.11 25.88 9.96
CA THR A 63 -5.12 26.70 10.64
C THR A 63 -6.56 26.28 10.35
N ALA A 64 -6.75 25.21 9.56
CA ALA A 64 -8.09 24.70 9.23
C ALA A 64 -8.82 24.21 10.51
N PRO A 65 -10.14 24.44 10.62
CA PRO A 65 -10.92 24.04 11.80
C PRO A 65 -11.01 22.52 12.00
N ARG A 66 -10.90 21.74 10.91
CA ARG A 66 -10.82 20.28 10.95
C ARG A 66 -9.59 19.82 10.19
N VAL A 67 -8.85 18.86 10.75
CA VAL A 67 -7.64 18.28 10.16
C VAL A 67 -7.74 16.77 10.23
N PHE A 68 -7.71 16.11 9.08
CA PHE A 68 -7.67 14.66 8.98
C PHE A 68 -6.25 14.19 8.73
N ILE A 69 -5.77 13.26 9.56
CA ILE A 69 -4.44 12.66 9.44
C ILE A 69 -4.63 11.22 9.00
N VAL A 70 -4.28 10.90 7.74
CA VAL A 70 -4.43 9.56 7.19
C VAL A 70 -3.06 8.88 7.12
N PRO A 71 -2.81 7.84 7.96
CA PRO A 71 -1.59 7.05 7.90
C PRO A 71 -1.54 6.21 6.62
N MET A 72 -0.54 6.47 5.79
CA MET A 72 -0.28 5.68 4.60
C MET A 72 0.62 4.50 4.96
N PHE A 73 0.07 3.55 5.71
CA PHE A 73 0.71 2.32 6.18
C PHE A 73 -0.09 1.11 5.72
N ILE A 74 0.61 -0.01 5.55
CA ILE A 74 0.01 -1.23 4.98
C ILE A 74 -0.89 -1.99 5.97
N SER A 75 -0.77 -1.74 7.25
CA SER A 75 -1.54 -2.40 8.31
C SER A 75 -1.58 -1.55 9.58
N GLU A 76 -2.45 -1.94 10.50
CA GLU A 76 -2.45 -1.50 11.88
C GLU A 76 -1.25 -2.14 12.60
N GLY A 77 -0.17 -1.40 12.71
CA GLY A 77 1.08 -1.86 13.29
C GLY A 77 1.66 -0.86 14.29
N TYR A 78 2.73 -1.25 14.96
CA TYR A 78 3.36 -0.50 16.05
C TYR A 78 3.49 1.00 15.79
N PHE A 79 3.91 1.39 14.59
CA PHE A 79 4.03 2.83 14.28
C PHE A 79 2.68 3.53 14.09
N SER A 80 1.72 2.90 13.41
CA SER A 80 0.45 3.53 13.06
C SER A 80 -0.60 3.48 14.18
N THR A 81 -0.44 2.60 15.17
CA THR A 81 -1.43 2.42 16.25
C THR A 81 -0.90 2.73 17.65
N ASP A 82 0.42 2.76 17.83
CA ASP A 82 1.03 3.03 19.15
C ASP A 82 1.93 4.27 19.12
N VAL A 83 3.04 4.23 18.38
CA VAL A 83 4.08 5.29 18.47
C VAL A 83 3.55 6.64 17.99
N ILE A 84 3.05 6.72 16.76
CA ILE A 84 2.66 8.00 16.17
C ILE A 84 1.42 8.59 16.86
N PRO A 85 0.33 7.84 17.10
CA PRO A 85 -0.81 8.36 17.83
C PRO A 85 -0.41 8.93 19.18
N LYS A 86 0.35 8.17 19.99
CA LYS A 86 0.82 8.59 21.31
C LYS A 86 1.68 9.86 21.26
N GLU A 87 2.60 9.97 20.31
CA GLU A 87 3.44 11.17 20.15
C GLU A 87 2.63 12.42 19.75
N LEU A 88 1.48 12.24 19.11
CA LEU A 88 0.55 13.31 18.74
C LEU A 88 -0.52 13.58 19.80
N GLY A 89 -0.56 12.77 20.87
CA GLY A 89 -1.50 12.92 21.98
C GLY A 89 -2.82 12.16 21.82
N PHE A 90 -2.95 11.31 20.80
CA PHE A 90 -4.10 10.43 20.63
C PHE A 90 -3.99 9.16 21.49
N SER A 91 -5.13 8.55 21.82
CA SER A 91 -5.22 7.26 22.49
C SER A 91 -5.89 6.25 21.56
N PHE A 92 -5.08 5.48 20.84
CA PHE A 92 -5.59 4.46 19.92
C PHE A 92 -5.98 3.18 20.70
N PRO A 93 -7.10 2.54 20.40
CA PRO A 93 -8.17 2.97 19.48
C PRO A 93 -9.25 3.87 20.11
N ASP A 94 -9.14 4.19 21.42
CA ASP A 94 -10.23 4.73 22.24
C ASP A 94 -10.57 6.20 21.94
N ASN A 95 -9.56 7.00 21.60
CA ASN A 95 -9.75 8.41 21.28
C ASN A 95 -8.86 8.85 20.10
N LEU A 96 -9.49 8.94 18.93
CA LEU A 96 -8.85 9.34 17.67
C LEU A 96 -9.16 10.80 17.28
N THR A 97 -9.77 11.57 18.17
CA THR A 97 -10.11 12.98 17.96
C THR A 97 -9.53 13.84 19.08
N LEU A 98 -8.82 14.89 18.70
CA LEU A 98 -8.23 15.86 19.65
C LEU A 98 -8.58 17.27 19.24
N LYS A 99 -8.84 18.13 20.22
CA LYS A 99 -8.93 19.57 20.01
C LYS A 99 -7.63 20.25 20.45
N ILE A 100 -6.96 20.90 19.48
CA ILE A 100 -5.75 21.66 19.71
C ILE A 100 -5.97 23.06 19.18
N ASN A 101 -5.94 24.07 20.06
CA ASN A 101 -6.30 25.44 19.72
C ASN A 101 -7.70 25.52 19.10
N ASN A 102 -7.79 26.06 17.86
CA ASN A 102 -9.06 26.19 17.12
C ASN A 102 -9.29 25.07 16.11
N SER A 103 -8.46 24.02 16.11
CA SER A 103 -8.52 22.89 15.19
C SER A 103 -8.95 21.62 15.89
N GLU A 104 -9.81 20.86 15.22
CA GLU A 104 -10.16 19.49 15.59
C GLU A 104 -9.38 18.52 14.70
N LEU A 105 -8.51 17.73 15.29
CA LEU A 105 -7.63 16.76 14.63
C LEU A 105 -8.25 15.37 14.72
N HIS A 106 -8.39 14.70 13.56
CA HIS A 106 -8.88 13.33 13.45
C HIS A 106 -7.76 12.42 12.94
N TYR A 107 -7.34 11.45 13.74
CA TYR A 107 -6.38 10.43 13.35
C TYR A 107 -7.15 9.26 12.73
N CYS A 108 -7.01 9.06 11.42
CA CYS A 108 -7.70 8.01 10.68
C CYS A 108 -7.01 6.65 10.85
N LEU A 109 -7.72 5.56 10.54
CA LEU A 109 -7.12 4.24 10.43
C LEU A 109 -6.18 4.16 9.21
N PRO A 110 -5.16 3.28 9.22
CA PRO A 110 -4.25 3.09 8.10
C PRO A 110 -4.95 2.63 6.82
N VAL A 111 -4.45 3.06 5.66
CA VAL A 111 -5.04 2.71 4.36
C VAL A 111 -5.04 1.21 4.09
N GLY A 112 -3.97 0.49 4.45
CA GLY A 112 -3.79 -0.92 4.10
C GLY A 112 -4.78 -1.88 4.75
N SER A 113 -5.39 -1.53 5.89
CA SER A 113 -6.45 -2.34 6.53
C SER A 113 -7.86 -2.06 5.98
N HIS A 114 -8.01 -1.19 4.97
CA HIS A 114 -9.31 -0.88 4.38
C HIS A 114 -9.73 -1.91 3.31
N ASP A 115 -11.01 -2.30 3.29
CA ASP A 115 -11.55 -3.28 2.34
C ASP A 115 -11.39 -2.83 0.86
N LEU A 116 -11.42 -1.52 0.57
CA LEU A 116 -11.17 -0.99 -0.78
C LEU A 116 -9.75 -1.24 -1.32
N MET A 117 -8.81 -1.69 -0.50
CA MET A 117 -7.52 -2.17 -1.02
C MET A 117 -7.69 -3.32 -2.02
N THR A 118 -8.82 -4.02 -1.96
CA THR A 118 -9.23 -4.99 -3.00
C THR A 118 -9.21 -4.37 -4.39
N THR A 119 -9.77 -3.18 -4.58
CA THR A 119 -9.80 -2.51 -5.89
C THR A 119 -8.41 -2.11 -6.36
N VAL A 120 -7.55 -1.69 -5.45
CA VAL A 120 -6.14 -1.34 -5.71
C VAL A 120 -5.35 -2.56 -6.18
N ILE A 121 -5.50 -3.70 -5.49
CA ILE A 121 -4.83 -4.96 -5.85
C ILE A 121 -5.30 -5.45 -7.23
N LEU A 122 -6.61 -5.41 -7.49
CA LEU A 122 -7.19 -5.82 -8.77
C LEU A 122 -6.74 -4.91 -9.92
N ALA A 123 -6.60 -3.60 -9.66
CA ALA A 123 -6.06 -2.66 -10.65
C ALA A 123 -4.60 -2.99 -11.00
N ARG A 124 -3.75 -3.27 -10.01
CA ARG A 124 -2.36 -3.72 -10.24
C ARG A 124 -2.27 -5.02 -11.02
N ALA A 125 -3.10 -5.99 -10.67
CA ALA A 125 -3.13 -7.26 -11.39
C ALA A 125 -3.54 -7.08 -12.85
N ARG A 126 -4.52 -6.21 -13.13
CA ARG A 126 -4.95 -5.86 -14.49
C ARG A 126 -3.86 -5.10 -15.24
N GLU A 127 -3.29 -4.07 -14.62
CA GLU A 127 -2.23 -3.24 -15.22
C GLU A 127 -1.07 -4.09 -15.75
N VAL A 128 -0.53 -4.99 -14.92
CA VAL A 128 0.62 -5.83 -15.33
C VAL A 128 0.25 -6.82 -16.43
N ALA A 129 -0.98 -7.37 -16.39
CA ALA A 129 -1.48 -8.29 -17.39
C ALA A 129 -1.69 -7.62 -18.76
N GLU A 130 -2.21 -6.40 -18.77
CA GLU A 130 -2.46 -5.61 -20.00
C GLU A 130 -1.15 -5.05 -20.57
N LYS A 131 -0.24 -4.62 -19.71
CA LYS A 131 1.07 -4.07 -20.13
C LYS A 131 1.99 -5.13 -20.76
N PHE A 132 1.87 -6.38 -20.32
CA PHE A 132 2.73 -7.47 -20.77
C PHE A 132 1.90 -8.67 -21.28
N PRO A 133 1.23 -8.55 -22.42
CA PRO A 133 0.26 -9.54 -22.91
C PRO A 133 0.90 -10.77 -23.57
N PHE A 134 2.21 -11.00 -23.45
CA PHE A 134 2.92 -12.14 -24.06
C PHE A 134 3.08 -13.30 -23.07
N PRO A 135 2.99 -14.57 -23.47
CA PRO A 135 2.64 -15.08 -24.83
C PRO A 135 1.17 -14.81 -25.21
N ARG A 136 0.34 -14.56 -24.24
CA ARG A 136 -1.01 -13.98 -24.31
C ARG A 136 -1.36 -13.34 -22.97
N ALA A 137 -2.19 -12.31 -22.98
CA ALA A 137 -2.68 -11.69 -21.74
C ALA A 137 -3.34 -12.76 -20.83
N PRO A 138 -2.94 -12.90 -19.57
CA PRO A 138 -3.52 -13.87 -18.66
C PRO A 138 -4.97 -13.47 -18.36
N LYS A 139 -5.91 -14.41 -18.59
CA LYS A 139 -7.31 -14.19 -18.22
C LYS A 139 -7.47 -14.50 -16.74
N PRO A 140 -8.16 -13.67 -15.95
CA PRO A 140 -8.33 -13.91 -14.50
C PRO A 140 -8.85 -15.32 -14.19
N ALA A 141 -9.83 -15.83 -14.94
CA ALA A 141 -10.40 -17.17 -14.75
C ALA A 141 -9.38 -18.33 -14.92
N ASP A 142 -8.23 -18.08 -15.59
CA ASP A 142 -7.16 -19.06 -15.82
C ASP A 142 -5.88 -18.68 -15.04
N THR A 143 -5.98 -17.79 -14.04
CA THR A 143 -4.85 -17.18 -13.37
C THR A 143 -4.95 -17.37 -11.86
N THR A 144 -3.82 -17.71 -11.22
CA THR A 144 -3.63 -17.60 -9.78
C THR A 144 -3.16 -16.19 -9.45
N LEU A 145 -3.91 -15.47 -8.60
CA LEU A 145 -3.50 -14.20 -8.02
C LEU A 145 -2.85 -14.45 -6.65
N LEU A 146 -1.60 -14.02 -6.49
CA LEU A 146 -0.87 -14.08 -5.24
C LEU A 146 -0.64 -12.66 -4.71
N ILE A 147 -1.07 -12.41 -3.47
CA ILE A 147 -0.81 -11.16 -2.76
C ILE A 147 0.43 -11.39 -1.91
N ALA A 148 1.51 -10.67 -2.21
CA ALA A 148 2.80 -10.82 -1.54
C ALA A 148 2.95 -9.81 -0.41
N GLY A 149 3.01 -10.29 0.83
CA GLY A 149 3.24 -9.49 2.03
C GLY A 149 4.63 -9.73 2.63
N HIS A 150 5.00 -8.90 3.63
CA HIS A 150 6.25 -9.08 4.36
C HIS A 150 6.21 -10.40 5.14
N GLY A 151 5.18 -10.58 5.95
CA GLY A 151 5.04 -11.69 6.88
C GLY A 151 6.08 -11.57 8.01
N THR A 152 5.64 -11.38 9.21
CA THR A 152 6.53 -11.32 10.37
C THR A 152 5.76 -11.73 11.62
N GLU A 153 6.35 -12.59 12.42
CA GLU A 153 5.79 -12.97 13.72
C GLU A 153 5.61 -11.79 14.67
N ARG A 154 6.35 -10.69 14.43
CA ARG A 154 6.30 -9.47 15.26
C ARG A 154 5.05 -8.63 15.02
N ASN A 155 4.36 -8.79 13.90
CA ASN A 155 3.18 -8.01 13.55
C ASN A 155 2.13 -8.86 12.83
N VAL A 156 1.30 -9.52 13.61
CA VAL A 156 0.17 -10.34 13.12
C VAL A 156 -0.81 -9.53 12.24
N ASN A 157 -0.93 -8.22 12.45
CA ASN A 157 -1.84 -7.38 11.70
C ASN A 157 -1.41 -7.17 10.25
N SER A 158 -0.10 -7.22 9.96
CA SER A 158 0.40 -7.21 8.58
C SER A 158 -0.12 -8.42 7.80
N ARG A 159 -0.07 -9.60 8.39
CA ARG A 159 -0.62 -10.83 7.82
C ARG A 159 -2.15 -10.75 7.67
N LYS A 160 -2.85 -10.34 8.72
CA LYS A 160 -4.32 -10.18 8.70
C LYS A 160 -4.79 -9.23 7.59
N ALA A 161 -4.07 -8.14 7.34
CA ALA A 161 -4.40 -7.22 6.27
C ALA A 161 -4.33 -7.90 4.90
N VAL A 162 -3.29 -8.70 4.63
CA VAL A 162 -3.18 -9.48 3.39
C VAL A 162 -4.28 -10.54 3.29
N GLU A 163 -4.49 -11.32 4.35
CA GLU A 163 -5.49 -12.40 4.39
C GLU A 163 -6.91 -11.85 4.17
N ARG A 164 -7.23 -10.70 4.75
CA ARG A 164 -8.50 -10.01 4.53
C ARG A 164 -8.72 -9.70 3.04
N GLN A 165 -7.71 -9.21 2.34
CA GLN A 165 -7.83 -8.93 0.90
C GLN A 165 -7.98 -10.21 0.09
N VAL A 166 -7.27 -11.28 0.47
CA VAL A 166 -7.43 -12.60 -0.15
C VAL A 166 -8.87 -13.10 -0.02
N GLU A 167 -9.48 -13.00 1.17
CA GLU A 167 -10.87 -13.40 1.40
C GLU A 167 -11.84 -12.61 0.52
N LEU A 168 -11.70 -11.27 0.50
CA LEU A 168 -12.56 -10.39 -0.30
C LEU A 168 -12.46 -10.70 -1.79
N ILE A 169 -11.24 -10.90 -2.32
CA ILE A 169 -11.05 -11.19 -3.73
C ILE A 169 -11.54 -12.61 -4.08
N ARG A 170 -11.36 -13.58 -3.21
CA ARG A 170 -11.93 -14.94 -3.39
C ARG A 170 -13.45 -14.90 -3.50
N ALA A 171 -14.12 -14.07 -2.70
CA ALA A 171 -15.56 -13.92 -2.73
C ALA A 171 -16.08 -13.41 -4.08
N LEU A 172 -15.27 -12.65 -4.82
CA LEU A 172 -15.62 -12.16 -6.17
C LEU A 172 -15.63 -13.26 -7.23
N LYS A 173 -14.97 -14.40 -7.00
CA LYS A 173 -14.87 -15.55 -7.90
C LYS A 173 -14.36 -15.19 -9.32
N VAL A 174 -13.49 -14.18 -9.41
CA VAL A 174 -12.96 -13.67 -10.70
C VAL A 174 -11.70 -14.44 -11.11
N PHE A 175 -10.84 -14.80 -10.15
CA PHE A 175 -9.62 -15.56 -10.40
C PHE A 175 -9.83 -17.06 -10.17
N ALA A 176 -9.07 -17.89 -10.90
CA ALA A 176 -9.06 -19.34 -10.68
C ALA A 176 -8.63 -19.72 -9.27
N GLU A 177 -7.69 -18.96 -8.73
CA GLU A 177 -7.14 -19.13 -7.40
C GLU A 177 -6.66 -17.78 -6.87
N VAL A 178 -6.82 -17.53 -5.56
CA VAL A 178 -6.27 -16.36 -4.87
C VAL A 178 -5.58 -16.81 -3.60
N GLY A 179 -4.38 -16.33 -3.34
CA GLY A 179 -3.61 -16.71 -2.17
C GLY A 179 -2.75 -15.59 -1.62
N ALA A 180 -2.34 -15.75 -0.36
CA ALA A 180 -1.30 -14.94 0.28
C ALA A 180 0.04 -15.67 0.19
N VAL A 181 1.14 -14.92 0.02
CA VAL A 181 2.51 -15.41 0.13
C VAL A 181 3.37 -14.37 0.85
N TYR A 182 4.38 -14.83 1.57
CA TYR A 182 5.14 -13.96 2.46
C TYR A 182 6.66 -14.13 2.27
N MET A 183 7.41 -13.11 2.64
CA MET A 183 8.87 -13.11 2.57
C MET A 183 9.48 -13.97 3.70
N GLU A 184 8.99 -13.81 4.93
CA GLU A 184 9.61 -14.33 6.16
C GLU A 184 8.82 -15.46 6.82
N GLU A 185 7.58 -15.75 6.39
CA GLU A 185 6.75 -16.83 6.94
C GLU A 185 6.01 -17.61 5.84
N ALA A 186 5.51 -18.79 6.20
CA ALA A 186 4.71 -19.62 5.29
C ALA A 186 3.28 -19.07 5.12
N PRO A 187 2.68 -19.17 3.90
CA PRO A 187 3.29 -19.73 2.69
C PRO A 187 4.32 -18.76 2.08
N PHE A 188 5.51 -19.27 1.80
CA PHE A 188 6.61 -18.44 1.33
C PHE A 188 6.44 -17.99 -0.13
N ILE A 189 6.97 -16.79 -0.46
CA ILE A 189 7.12 -16.34 -1.86
C ILE A 189 8.03 -17.30 -2.62
N LYS A 190 9.12 -17.75 -1.96
CA LYS A 190 10.05 -18.72 -2.55
C LYS A 190 9.33 -20.02 -2.89
N GLY A 191 9.30 -20.36 -4.19
CA GLY A 191 8.64 -21.58 -4.68
C GLY A 191 7.11 -21.52 -4.79
N CYS A 192 6.48 -20.36 -4.56
CA CYS A 192 5.02 -20.19 -4.62
C CYS A 192 4.42 -20.62 -5.98
N HIS A 193 5.18 -20.48 -7.07
CA HIS A 193 4.77 -20.93 -8.40
C HIS A 193 4.58 -22.45 -8.49
N LEU A 194 5.28 -23.24 -7.70
CA LEU A 194 5.12 -24.70 -7.67
C LEU A 194 3.77 -25.11 -7.06
N ALA A 195 3.31 -24.38 -6.05
CA ALA A 195 2.03 -24.63 -5.40
C ALA A 195 0.80 -24.13 -6.18
N ALA A 196 0.97 -23.14 -7.05
CA ALA A 196 -0.13 -22.59 -7.86
C ALA A 196 -0.71 -23.63 -8.81
N ARG A 197 -2.03 -23.72 -8.91
CA ARG A 197 -2.72 -24.71 -9.77
C ARG A 197 -2.75 -24.33 -11.25
N THR A 198 -2.65 -23.04 -11.55
CA THR A 198 -2.71 -22.54 -12.94
C THR A 198 -1.32 -22.36 -13.53
N LYS A 199 -1.28 -22.19 -14.87
CA LYS A 199 -0.05 -21.86 -15.60
C LYS A 199 0.29 -20.37 -15.51
N ASN A 200 -0.72 -19.51 -15.36
CA ASN A 200 -0.55 -18.08 -15.25
C ASN A 200 -0.62 -17.66 -13.78
N ILE A 201 0.35 -16.90 -13.33
CA ILE A 201 0.46 -16.41 -11.95
C ILE A 201 0.69 -14.91 -12.00
N VAL A 202 -0.15 -14.14 -11.33
CA VAL A 202 0.06 -12.72 -11.10
C VAL A 202 0.41 -12.53 -9.62
N VAL A 203 1.53 -11.88 -9.36
CA VAL A 203 2.00 -11.54 -8.01
C VAL A 203 1.88 -10.04 -7.82
N VAL A 204 1.13 -9.62 -6.80
CA VAL A 204 0.95 -8.20 -6.44
C VAL A 204 1.57 -7.94 -5.07
N PRO A 205 2.65 -7.13 -4.99
CA PRO A 205 3.26 -6.74 -3.73
C PRO A 205 2.33 -5.83 -2.91
N PHE A 206 2.01 -6.25 -1.70
CA PHE A 206 1.19 -5.49 -0.77
C PHE A 206 2.07 -4.61 0.13
N PHE A 207 2.69 -3.60 -0.47
CA PHE A 207 3.61 -2.64 0.14
C PHE A 207 3.25 -1.21 -0.25
N ILE A 208 3.58 -0.25 0.62
CA ILE A 208 3.30 1.17 0.35
C ILE A 208 4.29 1.78 -0.65
N SER A 209 5.51 1.26 -0.74
CA SER A 209 6.51 1.77 -1.68
C SER A 209 7.18 0.64 -2.45
N ASP A 210 7.69 0.97 -3.64
CA ASP A 210 8.57 0.12 -4.41
C ASP A 210 10.02 0.22 -3.86
N GLY A 211 10.17 0.04 -2.53
CA GLY A 211 11.46 -0.04 -1.86
C GLY A 211 12.19 -1.36 -2.13
N LEU A 212 13.34 -1.57 -1.45
CA LEU A 212 14.21 -2.75 -1.67
C LEU A 212 13.44 -4.07 -1.63
N HIS A 213 12.48 -4.23 -0.72
CA HIS A 213 11.66 -5.44 -0.67
C HIS A 213 10.94 -5.73 -1.99
N ALA A 214 10.33 -4.70 -2.61
CA ALA A 214 9.59 -4.89 -3.85
C ALA A 214 10.51 -5.00 -5.09
N VAL A 215 11.64 -4.28 -5.12
CA VAL A 215 12.49 -4.23 -6.31
C VAL A 215 13.70 -5.15 -6.26
N GLU A 216 14.10 -5.65 -5.09
CA GLU A 216 15.25 -6.55 -4.91
C GLU A 216 14.83 -7.89 -4.32
N ASP A 217 14.31 -7.90 -3.08
CA ASP A 217 14.11 -9.15 -2.33
C ASP A 217 13.06 -10.07 -2.99
N ILE A 218 11.89 -9.54 -3.36
CA ILE A 218 10.83 -10.36 -3.96
C ILE A 218 11.23 -10.92 -5.33
N PRO A 219 11.82 -10.17 -6.27
CA PRO A 219 12.38 -10.75 -7.50
C PRO A 219 13.35 -11.91 -7.25
N VAL A 220 14.25 -11.80 -6.26
CA VAL A 220 15.15 -12.89 -5.87
C VAL A 220 14.37 -14.08 -5.31
N LEU A 221 13.40 -13.86 -4.44
CA LEU A 221 12.55 -14.92 -3.88
C LEU A 221 11.70 -15.62 -4.95
N LEU A 222 11.26 -14.90 -5.97
CA LEU A 222 10.58 -15.45 -7.15
C LEU A 222 11.54 -16.20 -8.07
N GLY A 223 12.86 -16.03 -7.86
CA GLY A 223 13.93 -16.84 -8.44
C GLY A 223 14.78 -16.14 -9.51
N GLU A 224 14.73 -14.83 -9.63
CA GLU A 224 15.79 -14.13 -10.38
C GLU A 224 17.12 -14.29 -9.63
N PRO A 225 18.25 -14.51 -10.34
CA PRO A 225 19.54 -14.54 -9.69
C PRO A 225 19.85 -13.19 -9.00
N GLU A 226 20.28 -13.22 -7.74
CA GLU A 226 20.57 -12.01 -6.95
C GLU A 226 21.54 -11.06 -7.67
N ARG A 227 22.59 -11.61 -8.29
CA ARG A 227 23.55 -10.81 -9.08
C ARG A 227 22.87 -10.03 -10.21
N VAL A 228 21.94 -10.68 -10.93
CA VAL A 228 21.22 -10.06 -12.06
C VAL A 228 20.28 -8.95 -11.56
N VAL A 229 19.61 -9.17 -10.44
CA VAL A 229 18.74 -8.17 -9.81
C VAL A 229 19.55 -6.95 -9.40
N LYS A 230 20.70 -7.13 -8.75
CA LYS A 230 21.60 -6.03 -8.35
C LYS A 230 22.18 -5.26 -9.53
N GLU A 231 22.61 -5.97 -10.58
CA GLU A 231 23.10 -5.33 -11.81
C GLU A 231 22.03 -4.47 -12.48
N ARG A 232 20.80 -4.99 -12.60
CA ARG A 232 19.67 -4.24 -13.18
C ARG A 232 19.29 -3.04 -12.31
N LEU A 233 19.26 -3.20 -11.00
CA LEU A 233 18.94 -2.13 -10.06
C LEU A 233 19.97 -0.99 -10.16
N ALA A 234 21.26 -1.32 -10.19
CA ALA A 234 22.34 -0.36 -10.37
C ALA A 234 22.27 0.37 -11.72
N ALA A 235 21.76 -0.29 -12.76
CA ALA A 235 21.55 0.28 -14.10
C ALA A 235 20.21 1.04 -14.24
N GLY A 236 19.39 1.16 -13.17
CA GLY A 236 18.06 1.76 -13.24
C GLY A 236 17.07 0.99 -14.12
N GLN A 237 17.28 -0.31 -14.31
CA GLN A 237 16.44 -1.18 -15.12
C GLN A 237 15.45 -1.97 -14.25
N PRO A 238 14.28 -2.39 -14.81
CA PRO A 238 13.37 -3.27 -14.10
C PRO A 238 14.07 -4.56 -13.64
N THR A 239 13.97 -4.88 -12.38
CA THR A 239 14.61 -6.05 -11.76
C THR A 239 13.90 -7.36 -12.10
N TRP A 240 12.64 -7.29 -12.50
CA TRP A 240 11.83 -8.40 -13.00
C TRP A 240 11.46 -8.20 -14.47
N ARG A 241 11.50 -9.26 -15.27
CA ARG A 241 11.04 -9.27 -16.66
C ARG A 241 9.65 -9.88 -16.74
N ASN A 242 8.68 -9.07 -17.11
CA ASN A 242 7.29 -9.52 -17.24
C ASN A 242 6.95 -10.06 -18.63
N PRO A 243 6.32 -11.24 -18.74
CA PRO A 243 6.33 -12.26 -17.71
C PRO A 243 7.63 -13.07 -17.73
N THR A 244 7.99 -13.67 -16.60
CA THR A 244 9.09 -14.66 -16.55
C THR A 244 8.51 -16.08 -16.60
N GLY A 245 9.04 -16.90 -17.50
CA GLY A 245 8.74 -18.34 -17.57
C GLY A 245 9.57 -19.13 -16.54
N ARG A 246 8.89 -19.94 -15.70
CA ARG A 246 9.54 -20.77 -14.68
C ARG A 246 8.77 -22.06 -14.46
N ASP A 247 9.46 -23.21 -14.53
CA ASP A 247 8.89 -24.54 -14.30
C ASP A 247 7.54 -24.78 -15.03
N GLY A 248 7.47 -24.34 -16.30
CA GLY A 248 6.27 -24.48 -17.14
C GLY A 248 5.13 -23.49 -16.84
N LYS A 249 5.39 -22.49 -16.00
CA LYS A 249 4.45 -21.42 -15.63
C LYS A 249 4.96 -20.05 -16.06
N PHE A 250 4.06 -19.08 -16.17
CA PHE A 250 4.38 -17.69 -16.44
C PHE A 250 4.01 -16.84 -15.22
N ILE A 251 4.96 -16.03 -14.76
CA ILE A 251 4.81 -15.17 -13.58
C ILE A 251 4.83 -13.71 -14.03
N TRP A 252 3.73 -13.02 -13.82
CA TRP A 252 3.63 -11.56 -13.90
C TRP A 252 3.82 -10.97 -12.50
N TYR A 253 4.71 -10.01 -12.37
CA TYR A 253 4.99 -9.30 -11.13
C TYR A 253 4.63 -7.84 -11.28
N ALA A 254 3.65 -7.38 -10.52
CA ALA A 254 3.14 -6.01 -10.55
C ALA A 254 4.01 -5.06 -9.72
N PRO A 255 3.94 -3.73 -9.94
CA PRO A 255 4.39 -2.74 -8.96
C PRO A 255 3.61 -2.87 -7.65
N SER A 256 4.13 -2.31 -6.54
CA SER A 256 3.46 -2.34 -5.25
C SER A 256 2.15 -1.54 -5.26
N VAL A 257 1.26 -1.87 -4.33
CA VAL A 257 -0.07 -1.23 -4.22
C VAL A 257 0.01 0.26 -3.88
N GLY A 258 1.06 0.69 -3.20
CA GLY A 258 1.16 2.06 -2.68
C GLY A 258 1.28 3.15 -3.75
N THR A 259 1.73 2.82 -4.96
CA THR A 259 1.81 3.77 -6.08
C THR A 259 0.62 3.67 -7.04
N GLU A 260 -0.38 2.84 -6.75
CA GLU A 260 -1.58 2.70 -7.57
C GLU A 260 -2.50 3.90 -7.38
N PRO A 261 -2.96 4.59 -8.47
CA PRO A 261 -3.78 5.81 -8.37
C PRO A 261 -5.06 5.69 -7.55
N LEU A 262 -5.74 4.54 -7.56
CA LEU A 262 -6.97 4.31 -6.78
C LEU A 262 -6.75 4.33 -5.26
N LEU A 263 -5.50 4.28 -4.78
CA LEU A 263 -5.21 4.43 -3.36
C LEU A 263 -5.63 5.82 -2.83
N ALA A 264 -5.70 6.84 -3.69
CA ALA A 264 -6.25 8.15 -3.34
C ALA A 264 -7.73 8.06 -2.89
N ASP A 265 -8.49 7.13 -3.46
CA ASP A 265 -9.90 6.91 -3.07
C ASP A 265 -10.00 6.20 -1.71
N VAL A 266 -9.06 5.30 -1.41
CA VAL A 266 -8.95 4.68 -0.07
C VAL A 266 -8.64 5.75 1.00
N ILE A 267 -7.73 6.69 0.70
CA ILE A 267 -7.44 7.82 1.59
C ILE A 267 -8.71 8.63 1.87
N LEU A 268 -9.50 8.95 0.83
CA LEU A 268 -10.75 9.68 0.99
C LEU A 268 -11.79 8.92 1.82
N GLN A 269 -11.88 7.60 1.67
CA GLN A 269 -12.78 6.80 2.48
C GLN A 269 -12.37 6.78 3.96
N ARG A 270 -11.08 6.74 4.27
CA ARG A 270 -10.57 6.88 5.65
C ARG A 270 -10.97 8.22 6.28
N VAL A 271 -10.94 9.30 5.49
CA VAL A 271 -11.44 10.61 5.95
C VAL A 271 -12.94 10.56 6.23
N LYS A 272 -13.73 9.98 5.32
CA LYS A 272 -15.20 9.86 5.50
C LYS A 272 -15.58 9.00 6.69
N GLU A 273 -14.83 7.94 6.98
CA GLU A 273 -15.03 7.11 8.16
C GLU A 273 -14.78 7.89 9.46
N ALA A 274 -13.69 8.67 9.51
CA ALA A 274 -13.33 9.48 10.67
C ALA A 274 -14.20 10.74 10.87
N ALA A 275 -14.96 11.14 9.86
CA ALA A 275 -15.87 12.29 9.93
C ALA A 275 -17.28 11.95 10.47
N LYS A 276 -17.59 10.67 10.66
CA LYS A 276 -18.87 10.17 11.23
C LYS A 276 -18.85 10.23 12.74
#